data_e172500b7f1c9b50c2e4cd40e6aa1b10
#
_entry.id   e172500b7f1c9b50c2e4cd40e6aa1b10
#
_cell.length_a   1.000
_cell.length_b   1.000
_cell.length_c   1.000
_cell.angle_alpha   90.00
_cell.angle_beta   90.00
_cell.angle_gamma   90.00
#
_symmetry.space_group_name_H-M   'P 1'
#
loop_
_entity.id
_entity.type
_entity.pdbx_description
1 polymer ?
#
loop_
_entity_poly.entity_id
_entity_poly.type
_entity_poly.pdbx_seq_one_letter_code
_entity_poly.pdbx_strand_id
1 'polypeptide(L)'
;MSNEINNFKVPSSVQASLMKLGISEEDINAETAINVSLYLQALKGNVSAINALKKQFEDNENIIKEKKAKDITKLVEKEEKRIKENLESLSKEQLEVNKDLIHNVAFLSVTLRELTEDIAKNGVKEKYKNGANQWGFKDRTEVKTYNNMFKNYQSSMKQLNDIIYQNEMLKKQNNIEEDDFDKFGEEE
;
A
#
# COMPACT_ATOMS: atom_id res chain seq x y z
N MET A 1 2.91 2.76 -28.39
CA MET A 1 3.76 3.95 -28.60
C MET A 1 5.10 3.94 -27.85
N SER A 2 5.43 2.96 -27.01
CA SER A 2 6.69 2.94 -26.23
C SER A 2 7.90 2.32 -26.97
N ASN A 3 7.74 1.69 -28.12
CA ASN A 3 8.84 1.00 -28.83
C ASN A 3 9.54 1.83 -29.89
N GLU A 4 9.03 2.99 -30.30
CA GLU A 4 9.63 3.80 -31.35
C GLU A 4 10.69 4.80 -30.84
N ILE A 5 10.61 5.18 -29.57
CA ILE A 5 11.56 6.15 -28.97
C ILE A 5 12.94 5.51 -28.71
N ASN A 6 12.99 4.19 -28.48
CA ASN A 6 14.26 3.49 -28.18
C ASN A 6 15.24 3.39 -29.38
N ASN A 7 14.80 3.67 -30.58
CA ASN A 7 15.69 3.64 -31.77
C ASN A 7 16.22 5.04 -32.19
N PHE A 8 15.84 6.09 -31.46
CA PHE A 8 16.32 7.43 -31.74
C PHE A 8 17.75 7.63 -31.21
N LYS A 9 18.72 7.73 -32.12
CA LYS A 9 20.11 8.03 -31.74
C LYS A 9 20.26 9.52 -31.47
N VAL A 10 20.59 9.88 -30.24
CA VAL A 10 20.84 11.28 -29.85
C VAL A 10 22.01 11.83 -30.67
N PRO A 11 21.87 12.96 -31.41
CA PRO A 11 22.96 13.56 -32.19
C PRO A 11 24.16 13.90 -31.29
N SER A 12 25.39 13.71 -31.80
CA SER A 12 26.63 13.91 -31.04
C SER A 12 26.78 15.35 -30.49
N SER A 13 26.26 16.35 -31.18
CA SER A 13 26.22 17.73 -30.69
C SER A 13 25.35 17.92 -29.47
N VAL A 14 24.23 17.18 -29.40
CA VAL A 14 23.30 17.18 -28.26
C VAL A 14 23.94 16.41 -27.10
N GLN A 15 24.57 15.25 -27.37
CA GLN A 15 25.32 14.49 -26.35
C GLN A 15 26.37 15.35 -25.67
N ALA A 16 27.20 16.06 -26.47
CA ALA A 16 28.24 16.95 -25.93
C ALA A 16 27.63 18.09 -25.07
N SER A 17 26.44 18.58 -25.43
CA SER A 17 25.74 19.60 -24.64
C SER A 17 25.18 19.05 -23.33
N LEU A 18 24.66 17.83 -23.32
CA LEU A 18 24.16 17.14 -22.12
C LEU A 18 25.29 16.81 -21.15
N MET A 19 26.43 16.35 -21.66
CA MET A 19 27.63 16.11 -20.85
C MET A 19 28.16 17.38 -20.17
N LYS A 20 28.09 18.54 -20.85
CA LYS A 20 28.43 19.84 -20.23
C LYS A 20 27.48 20.25 -19.13
N LEU A 21 26.25 19.72 -19.12
CA LEU A 21 25.27 19.91 -18.01
C LEU A 21 25.45 18.89 -16.90
N GLY A 22 26.48 18.04 -16.93
CA GLY A 22 26.80 17.06 -15.91
C GLY A 22 26.07 15.72 -16.05
N ILE A 23 25.43 15.46 -17.18
CA ILE A 23 24.76 14.19 -17.46
C ILE A 23 25.81 13.18 -17.92
N SER A 24 25.86 11.99 -17.29
CA SER A 24 26.78 10.94 -17.66
C SER A 24 26.48 10.38 -19.06
N GLU A 25 27.49 9.87 -19.76
CA GLU A 25 27.31 9.30 -21.10
C GLU A 25 26.31 8.12 -21.09
N GLU A 26 26.29 7.34 -20.03
CA GLU A 26 25.41 6.19 -19.84
C GLU A 26 23.92 6.58 -19.72
N ASP A 27 23.67 7.79 -19.18
CA ASP A 27 22.32 8.32 -19.00
C ASP A 27 21.80 9.09 -20.21
N ILE A 28 22.63 9.28 -21.25
CA ILE A 28 22.24 10.00 -22.46
C ILE A 28 21.45 9.08 -23.40
N ASN A 29 20.14 9.25 -23.36
CA ASN A 29 19.19 8.62 -24.28
C ASN A 29 18.19 9.64 -24.83
N ALA A 30 17.32 9.19 -25.73
CA ALA A 30 16.34 10.07 -26.39
C ALA A 30 15.41 10.75 -25.36
N GLU A 31 14.99 10.05 -24.32
CA GLU A 31 14.11 10.57 -23.27
C GLU A 31 14.81 11.67 -22.47
N THR A 32 16.05 11.43 -22.04
CA THR A 32 16.86 12.43 -21.34
C THR A 32 17.07 13.68 -22.18
N ALA A 33 17.37 13.52 -23.47
CA ALA A 33 17.57 14.64 -24.38
C ALA A 33 16.29 15.49 -24.58
N ILE A 34 15.13 14.83 -24.70
CA ILE A 34 13.83 15.50 -24.82
C ILE A 34 13.51 16.25 -23.52
N ASN A 35 13.67 15.61 -22.35
CA ASN A 35 13.38 16.20 -21.05
C ASN A 35 14.23 17.44 -20.77
N VAL A 36 15.54 17.36 -21.03
CA VAL A 36 16.45 18.52 -20.88
C VAL A 36 16.07 19.63 -21.84
N SER A 37 15.74 19.32 -23.11
CA SER A 37 15.29 20.31 -24.09
C SER A 37 14.00 21.02 -23.64
N LEU A 38 13.00 20.28 -23.18
CA LEU A 38 11.75 20.83 -22.62
C LEU A 38 12.02 21.71 -21.42
N TYR A 39 12.88 21.26 -20.50
CA TYR A 39 13.25 22.04 -19.33
C TYR A 39 13.92 23.38 -19.69
N LEU A 40 14.89 23.33 -20.61
CA LEU A 40 15.56 24.56 -21.08
C LEU A 40 14.61 25.52 -21.81
N GLN A 41 13.65 25.01 -22.58
CA GLN A 41 12.62 25.82 -23.20
C GLN A 41 11.66 26.43 -22.20
N ALA A 42 11.26 25.65 -21.16
CA ALA A 42 10.42 26.14 -20.08
C ALA A 42 11.08 27.28 -19.31
N LEU A 43 12.39 27.17 -19.03
CA LEU A 43 13.17 28.25 -18.37
C LEU A 43 13.20 29.54 -19.19
N LYS A 44 13.06 29.44 -20.53
CA LYS A 44 12.94 30.60 -21.46
C LYS A 44 11.51 31.13 -21.55
N GLY A 45 10.56 30.62 -20.74
CA GLY A 45 9.17 31.05 -20.72
C GLY A 45 8.29 30.42 -21.81
N ASN A 46 8.73 29.35 -22.46
CA ASN A 46 7.91 28.64 -23.46
C ASN A 46 6.74 27.91 -22.76
N VAL A 47 5.54 28.44 -22.95
CA VAL A 47 4.31 27.94 -22.30
C VAL A 47 4.00 26.49 -22.68
N SER A 48 4.23 26.12 -23.96
CA SER A 48 4.00 24.74 -24.41
C SER A 48 4.95 23.75 -23.73
N ALA A 49 6.23 24.11 -23.57
CA ALA A 49 7.21 23.30 -22.86
C ALA A 49 6.86 23.17 -21.35
N ILE A 50 6.39 24.25 -20.72
CA ILE A 50 5.94 24.24 -19.33
C ILE A 50 4.75 23.28 -19.17
N ASN A 51 3.77 23.33 -20.07
CA ASN A 51 2.60 22.46 -20.01
C ASN A 51 2.95 21.00 -20.28
N ALA A 52 3.89 20.73 -21.21
CA ALA A 52 4.38 19.38 -21.47
C ALA A 52 5.06 18.78 -20.23
N LEU A 53 5.92 19.54 -19.54
CA LEU A 53 6.56 19.10 -18.30
C LEU A 53 5.55 18.86 -17.18
N LYS A 54 4.57 19.76 -17.00
CA LYS A 54 3.51 19.56 -16.00
C LYS A 54 2.76 18.25 -16.23
N LYS A 55 2.34 17.99 -17.47
CA LYS A 55 1.66 16.76 -17.82
C LYS A 55 2.52 15.53 -17.55
N GLN A 56 3.81 15.57 -17.86
CA GLN A 56 4.74 14.48 -17.62
C GLN A 56 4.90 14.20 -16.10
N PHE A 57 4.95 15.23 -15.26
CA PHE A 57 4.98 15.06 -13.80
C PHE A 57 3.69 14.43 -13.29
N GLU A 58 2.52 14.89 -13.77
CA GLU A 58 1.21 14.32 -13.40
C GLU A 58 1.11 12.84 -13.80
N ASP A 59 1.54 12.48 -15.03
CA ASP A 59 1.53 11.10 -15.51
C ASP A 59 2.47 10.21 -14.67
N ASN A 60 3.66 10.69 -14.33
CA ASN A 60 4.60 9.98 -13.46
C ASN A 60 4.04 9.77 -12.04
N GLU A 61 3.41 10.80 -11.46
CA GLU A 61 2.75 10.65 -10.16
C GLU A 61 1.64 9.59 -10.19
N ASN A 62 0.85 9.55 -11.25
CA ASN A 62 -0.20 8.56 -11.41
C ASN A 62 0.36 7.13 -11.54
N ILE A 63 1.43 6.94 -12.33
CA ILE A 63 2.13 5.66 -12.44
C ILE A 63 2.66 5.19 -11.08
N ILE A 64 3.25 6.08 -10.28
CA ILE A 64 3.75 5.77 -8.94
C ILE A 64 2.60 5.38 -8.01
N LYS A 65 1.48 6.12 -8.04
CA LYS A 65 0.29 5.80 -7.25
C LYS A 65 -0.31 4.45 -7.61
N GLU A 66 -0.43 4.14 -8.91
CA GLU A 66 -0.94 2.84 -9.37
C GLU A 66 -0.03 1.68 -8.97
N LYS A 67 1.30 1.86 -9.09
CA LYS A 67 2.27 0.86 -8.67
C LYS A 67 2.15 0.60 -7.16
N LYS A 68 2.10 1.65 -6.36
CA LYS A 68 1.92 1.53 -4.90
C LYS A 68 0.62 0.83 -4.54
N ALA A 69 -0.50 1.17 -5.21
CA ALA A 69 -1.78 0.51 -4.99
C ALA A 69 -1.72 -1.00 -5.29
N LYS A 70 -1.08 -1.40 -6.41
CA LYS A 70 -0.88 -2.82 -6.75
C LYS A 70 -0.02 -3.55 -5.73
N ASP A 71 1.03 -2.90 -5.21
CA ASP A 71 1.90 -3.49 -4.20
C ASP A 71 1.17 -3.69 -2.87
N ILE A 72 0.33 -2.72 -2.45
CA ILE A 72 -0.54 -2.85 -1.26
C ILE A 72 -1.51 -4.01 -1.44
N THR A 73 -2.18 -4.13 -2.60
CA THR A 73 -3.10 -5.23 -2.88
C THR A 73 -2.43 -6.59 -2.70
N LYS A 74 -1.23 -6.78 -3.26
CA LYS A 74 -0.45 -8.02 -3.07
C LYS A 74 -0.10 -8.30 -1.62
N LEU A 75 0.23 -7.26 -0.84
CA LEU A 75 0.51 -7.40 0.59
C LEU A 75 -0.73 -7.81 1.37
N VAL A 76 -1.89 -7.26 1.02
CA VAL A 76 -3.18 -7.64 1.63
C VAL A 76 -3.52 -9.09 1.30
N GLU A 77 -3.41 -9.52 0.05
CA GLU A 77 -3.63 -10.92 -0.36
C GLU A 77 -2.72 -11.90 0.39
N LYS A 78 -1.45 -11.54 0.56
CA LYS A 78 -0.50 -12.34 1.34
C LYS A 78 -0.89 -12.42 2.81
N GLU A 79 -1.34 -11.32 3.39
CA GLU A 79 -1.78 -11.27 4.79
C GLU A 79 -3.09 -12.03 4.99
N GLU A 80 -4.04 -11.95 4.05
CA GLU A 80 -5.25 -12.78 4.07
C GLU A 80 -4.92 -14.27 4.08
N LYS A 81 -3.98 -14.69 3.23
CA LYS A 81 -3.55 -16.09 3.19
C LYS A 81 -2.98 -16.51 4.56
N ARG A 82 -2.13 -15.70 5.16
CA ARG A 82 -1.56 -15.94 6.49
C ARG A 82 -2.65 -16.05 7.57
N ILE A 83 -3.65 -15.16 7.52
CA ILE A 83 -4.77 -15.20 8.47
C ILE A 83 -5.57 -16.50 8.28
N LYS A 84 -5.90 -16.87 7.04
CA LYS A 84 -6.64 -18.11 6.73
C LYS A 84 -5.89 -19.36 7.18
N GLU A 85 -4.57 -19.40 7.05
CA GLU A 85 -3.73 -20.49 7.55
C GLU A 85 -3.82 -20.63 9.09
N ASN A 86 -3.99 -19.52 9.81
CA ASN A 86 -4.19 -19.54 11.28
C ASN A 86 -5.64 -19.88 11.68
N LEU A 87 -6.57 -19.98 10.73
CA LEU A 87 -7.99 -20.30 10.92
C LEU A 87 -8.33 -21.74 10.51
N GLU A 88 -7.37 -22.67 10.59
CA GLU A 88 -7.54 -24.09 10.20
C GLU A 88 -8.68 -24.80 10.94
N SER A 89 -9.06 -24.29 12.12
CA SER A 89 -10.20 -24.78 12.89
C SER A 89 -11.56 -24.52 12.24
N LEU A 90 -11.66 -23.56 11.31
CA LEU A 90 -12.89 -23.17 10.64
C LEU A 90 -13.12 -24.01 9.38
N SER A 91 -14.38 -24.33 9.09
CA SER A 91 -14.76 -24.99 7.84
C SER A 91 -14.63 -24.04 6.64
N LYS A 92 -14.62 -24.58 5.42
CA LYS A 92 -14.58 -23.77 4.19
C LYS A 92 -15.77 -22.81 4.09
N GLU A 93 -16.95 -23.25 4.51
CA GLU A 93 -18.18 -22.48 4.53
C GLU A 93 -18.05 -21.30 5.53
N GLN A 94 -17.49 -21.56 6.71
CA GLN A 94 -17.25 -20.53 7.71
C GLN A 94 -16.21 -19.50 7.25
N LEU A 95 -15.17 -19.93 6.54
CA LEU A 95 -14.18 -19.04 5.95
C LEU A 95 -14.80 -18.16 4.85
N GLU A 96 -15.71 -18.71 4.02
CA GLU A 96 -16.39 -17.95 2.98
C GLU A 96 -17.36 -16.92 3.57
N VAL A 97 -18.14 -17.29 4.58
CA VAL A 97 -19.04 -16.36 5.30
C VAL A 97 -18.26 -15.20 5.94
N ASN A 98 -17.06 -15.45 6.43
CA ASN A 98 -16.24 -14.46 7.13
C ASN A 98 -15.16 -13.82 6.24
N LYS A 99 -15.21 -14.01 4.92
CA LYS A 99 -14.17 -13.52 4.00
C LYS A 99 -13.96 -12.00 4.07
N ASP A 100 -15.05 -11.23 4.18
CA ASP A 100 -14.97 -9.76 4.24
C ASP A 100 -14.34 -9.29 5.56
N LEU A 101 -14.61 -9.97 6.66
CA LEU A 101 -13.95 -9.71 7.94
C LEU A 101 -12.46 -10.03 7.86
N ILE A 102 -12.09 -11.18 7.29
CA ILE A 102 -10.69 -11.58 7.07
C ILE A 102 -9.97 -10.57 6.18
N HIS A 103 -10.60 -10.16 5.07
CA HIS A 103 -10.07 -9.12 4.18
C HIS A 103 -9.85 -7.80 4.92
N ASN A 104 -10.85 -7.36 5.69
CA ASN A 104 -10.75 -6.11 6.46
C ASN A 104 -9.61 -6.16 7.49
N VAL A 105 -9.45 -7.27 8.21
CA VAL A 105 -8.33 -7.46 9.16
C VAL A 105 -7.00 -7.41 8.42
N ALA A 106 -6.87 -8.08 7.28
CA ALA A 106 -5.65 -8.07 6.47
C ALA A 106 -5.31 -6.66 5.97
N PHE A 107 -6.30 -5.95 5.42
CA PHE A 107 -6.14 -4.57 4.95
C PHE A 107 -5.71 -3.62 6.08
N LEU A 108 -6.38 -3.69 7.23
CA LEU A 108 -6.04 -2.87 8.40
C LEU A 108 -4.62 -3.20 8.90
N SER A 109 -4.24 -4.48 8.96
CA SER A 109 -2.90 -4.91 9.37
C SER A 109 -1.81 -4.32 8.48
N VAL A 110 -1.97 -4.42 7.15
CA VAL A 110 -1.01 -3.88 6.17
C VAL A 110 -0.93 -2.36 6.25
N THR A 111 -2.07 -1.67 6.29
CA THR A 111 -2.11 -0.20 6.33
C THR A 111 -1.54 0.35 7.64
N LEU A 112 -1.81 -0.29 8.78
CA LEU A 112 -1.22 0.09 10.07
C LEU A 112 0.31 -0.05 10.06
N ARG A 113 0.85 -1.05 9.38
CA ARG A 113 2.30 -1.24 9.22
C ARG A 113 2.91 -0.09 8.42
N GLU A 114 2.30 0.28 7.28
CA GLU A 114 2.74 1.43 6.49
C GLU A 114 2.68 2.75 7.27
N LEU A 115 1.60 2.99 8.02
CA LEU A 115 1.47 4.17 8.87
C LEU A 115 2.52 4.19 9.98
N THR A 116 2.85 3.03 10.56
CA THR A 116 3.91 2.90 11.56
C THR A 116 5.26 3.29 10.99
N GLU A 117 5.58 2.81 9.79
CA GLU A 117 6.84 3.15 9.10
C GLU A 117 6.91 4.65 8.75
N ASP A 118 5.80 5.23 8.27
CA ASP A 118 5.72 6.66 7.99
C ASP A 118 5.89 7.51 9.26
N ILE A 119 5.21 7.15 10.35
CA ILE A 119 5.31 7.85 11.63
C ILE A 119 6.72 7.72 12.21
N ALA A 120 7.34 6.53 12.11
CA ALA A 120 8.71 6.32 12.56
C ALA A 120 9.71 7.20 11.79
N LYS A 121 9.52 7.35 10.48
CA LYS A 121 10.38 8.14 9.59
C LYS A 121 10.18 9.66 9.80
N ASN A 122 8.94 10.11 9.92
CA ASN A 122 8.57 11.53 9.84
C ASN A 122 8.17 12.13 11.19
N GLY A 123 8.08 11.30 12.25
CA GLY A 123 7.70 11.71 13.60
C GLY A 123 6.19 11.88 13.77
N VAL A 124 5.77 12.16 15.00
CA VAL A 124 4.35 12.29 15.39
C VAL A 124 3.78 13.69 15.22
N LYS A 125 4.65 14.71 15.11
CA LYS A 125 4.24 16.10 15.00
C LYS A 125 4.79 16.75 13.75
N GLU A 126 4.03 17.68 13.20
CA GLU A 126 4.46 18.52 12.09
C GLU A 126 4.44 19.98 12.47
N LYS A 127 5.38 20.74 11.90
CA LYS A 127 5.46 22.18 12.07
C LYS A 127 4.49 22.84 11.10
N TYR A 128 3.67 23.76 11.58
CA TYR A 128 2.78 24.53 10.74
C TYR A 128 2.93 26.02 10.98
N LYS A 129 2.61 26.83 9.98
CA LYS A 129 2.65 28.28 10.05
C LYS A 129 1.25 28.82 10.37
N ASN A 130 1.14 29.57 11.46
CA ASN A 130 -0.09 30.22 11.87
C ASN A 130 0.08 31.74 11.74
N GLY A 131 -0.26 32.28 10.56
CA GLY A 131 -0.05 33.70 10.25
C GLY A 131 1.35 34.02 9.73
N ALA A 132 1.68 35.32 9.62
CA ALA A 132 2.90 35.79 8.94
C ALA A 132 4.21 35.36 9.63
N ASN A 133 4.24 35.32 10.97
CA ASN A 133 5.46 35.06 11.75
C ASN A 133 5.30 34.09 12.91
N GLN A 134 4.15 33.39 13.01
CA GLN A 134 3.91 32.42 14.09
C GLN A 134 4.04 31.00 13.56
N TRP A 135 4.82 30.18 14.26
CA TRP A 135 4.99 28.76 14.02
C TRP A 135 4.44 27.97 15.20
N GLY A 136 3.77 26.87 14.93
CA GLY A 136 3.29 25.93 15.93
C GLY A 136 3.60 24.49 15.54
N PHE A 137 3.28 23.57 16.45
CA PHE A 137 3.32 22.14 16.20
C PHE A 137 1.91 21.58 16.35
N LYS A 138 1.54 20.67 15.46
CA LYS A 138 0.30 19.90 15.55
C LYS A 138 0.60 18.42 15.30
N ASP A 139 -0.29 17.57 15.76
CA ASP A 139 -0.21 16.15 15.43
C ASP A 139 -0.42 15.95 13.94
N ARG A 140 0.39 15.10 13.34
CA ARG A 140 0.25 14.72 11.94
C ARG A 140 -1.05 13.95 11.72
N THR A 141 -1.63 14.10 10.55
CA THR A 141 -2.87 13.41 10.16
C THR A 141 -2.71 11.91 10.21
N GLU A 142 -1.54 11.38 9.83
CA GLU A 142 -1.20 9.96 9.85
C GLU A 142 -1.30 9.37 11.26
N VAL A 143 -0.91 10.10 12.30
CA VAL A 143 -1.05 9.67 13.70
C VAL A 143 -2.52 9.51 14.11
N LYS A 144 -3.37 10.45 13.70
CA LYS A 144 -4.83 10.38 13.96
C LYS A 144 -5.45 9.21 13.20
N THR A 145 -5.06 9.04 11.94
CA THR A 145 -5.50 7.94 11.09
C THR A 145 -5.09 6.60 11.70
N TYR A 146 -3.83 6.45 12.10
CA TYR A 146 -3.33 5.27 12.79
C TYR A 146 -4.18 4.91 14.01
N ASN A 147 -4.43 5.87 14.91
CA ASN A 147 -5.21 5.63 16.12
C ASN A 147 -6.64 5.16 15.82
N ASN A 148 -7.29 5.73 14.81
CA ASN A 148 -8.63 5.32 14.40
C ASN A 148 -8.63 3.93 13.77
N MET A 149 -7.69 3.66 12.87
CA MET A 149 -7.56 2.35 12.22
C MET A 149 -7.16 1.26 13.22
N PHE A 150 -6.32 1.57 14.19
CA PHE A 150 -5.94 0.62 15.24
C PHE A 150 -7.14 0.18 16.09
N LYS A 151 -8.04 1.10 16.46
CA LYS A 151 -9.30 0.74 17.14
C LYS A 151 -10.17 -0.19 16.29
N ASN A 152 -10.29 0.10 14.99
CA ASN A 152 -11.05 -0.74 14.07
C ASN A 152 -10.40 -2.13 13.94
N TYR A 153 -9.07 -2.18 13.82
CA TYR A 153 -8.32 -3.44 13.79
C TYR A 153 -8.56 -4.29 15.06
N GLN A 154 -8.47 -3.67 16.24
CA GLN A 154 -8.75 -4.37 17.49
C GLN A 154 -10.18 -4.92 17.56
N SER A 155 -11.18 -4.15 17.09
CA SER A 155 -12.57 -4.59 17.03
C SER A 155 -12.75 -5.77 16.07
N SER A 156 -12.17 -5.70 14.87
CA SER A 156 -12.26 -6.76 13.87
C SER A 156 -11.52 -8.02 14.32
N MET A 157 -10.36 -7.88 14.97
CA MET A 157 -9.62 -9.01 15.56
C MET A 157 -10.40 -9.69 16.68
N LYS A 158 -11.09 -8.90 17.53
CA LYS A 158 -11.96 -9.46 18.56
C LYS A 158 -13.08 -10.29 17.94
N GLN A 159 -13.77 -9.76 16.91
CA GLN A 159 -14.82 -10.51 16.22
C GLN A 159 -14.29 -11.83 15.63
N LEU A 160 -13.11 -11.82 15.02
CA LEU A 160 -12.48 -13.01 14.48
C LEU A 160 -12.16 -14.06 15.57
N ASN A 161 -11.62 -13.59 16.70
CA ASN A 161 -11.33 -14.46 17.85
C ASN A 161 -12.62 -15.04 18.47
N ASP A 162 -13.69 -14.26 18.54
CA ASP A 162 -14.99 -14.73 19.06
C ASP A 162 -15.55 -15.84 18.15
N ILE A 163 -15.40 -15.75 16.84
CA ILE A 163 -15.81 -16.80 15.88
C ILE A 163 -15.00 -18.08 16.10
N ILE A 164 -13.69 -17.99 16.27
CA ILE A 164 -12.81 -19.14 16.56
C ILE A 164 -13.26 -19.83 17.85
N TYR A 165 -13.43 -19.03 18.90
CA TYR A 165 -13.82 -19.54 20.21
C TYR A 165 -15.18 -20.25 20.17
N GLN A 166 -16.17 -19.66 19.53
CA GLN A 166 -17.49 -20.29 19.35
C GLN A 166 -17.40 -21.61 18.57
N ASN A 167 -16.61 -21.66 17.52
CA ASN A 167 -16.40 -22.88 16.74
C ASN A 167 -15.73 -23.99 17.57
N GLU A 168 -14.74 -23.66 18.38
CA GLU A 168 -14.09 -24.62 19.28
C GLU A 168 -15.02 -25.15 20.35
N MET A 169 -15.89 -24.30 20.91
CA MET A 169 -16.90 -24.72 21.89
C MET A 169 -17.93 -25.68 21.29
N LEU A 170 -18.43 -25.38 20.07
CA LEU A 170 -19.35 -26.27 19.36
C LEU A 170 -18.71 -27.64 19.08
N LYS A 171 -17.45 -27.68 18.66
CA LYS A 171 -16.73 -28.96 18.44
C LYS A 171 -16.59 -29.78 19.71
N LYS A 172 -16.33 -29.12 20.86
CA LYS A 172 -16.24 -29.80 22.15
C LYS A 172 -17.59 -30.40 22.60
N GLN A 173 -18.68 -29.66 22.40
CA GLN A 173 -20.03 -30.14 22.73
C GLN A 173 -20.40 -31.36 21.89
N ASN A 174 -20.19 -31.32 20.56
CA ASN A 174 -20.50 -32.44 19.68
C ASN A 174 -19.69 -33.70 20.01
N ASN A 175 -18.42 -33.56 20.38
CA ASN A 175 -17.59 -34.70 20.79
C ASN A 175 -18.05 -35.34 22.12
N ILE A 176 -18.63 -34.54 23.03
CA ILE A 176 -19.16 -35.07 24.28
C ILE A 176 -20.46 -35.85 24.04
N GLU A 177 -21.32 -35.38 23.13
CA GLU A 177 -22.57 -36.08 22.79
C GLU A 177 -22.31 -37.40 22.05
N GLU A 178 -21.29 -37.52 21.20
CA GLU A 178 -20.88 -38.77 20.54
C GLU A 178 -20.31 -39.77 21.55
N ASP A 179 -19.47 -39.37 22.49
CA ASP A 179 -18.89 -40.24 23.54
C ASP A 179 -19.95 -40.79 24.55
N ASP A 180 -20.99 -40.03 24.81
CA ASP A 180 -22.08 -40.51 25.69
C ASP A 180 -23.05 -41.45 24.93
N PHE A 181 -23.24 -41.27 23.64
CA PHE A 181 -24.12 -42.12 22.85
C PHE A 181 -23.51 -43.54 22.60
N ASP A 182 -22.20 -43.64 22.40
CA ASP A 182 -21.50 -44.92 22.21
C ASP A 182 -21.45 -45.75 23.49
N LYS A 183 -21.50 -45.15 24.68
CA LYS A 183 -21.57 -45.83 25.95
C LYS A 183 -22.92 -46.49 26.26
N PHE A 184 -24.00 -45.98 25.66
CA PHE A 184 -25.35 -46.59 25.83
C PHE A 184 -25.63 -47.74 24.87
N GLY A 185 -24.80 -47.95 23.80
CA GLY A 185 -24.94 -49.03 22.83
C GLY A 185 -24.26 -50.35 23.18
N GLU A 186 -23.43 -50.41 24.24
CA GLU A 186 -22.69 -51.62 24.65
C GLU A 186 -23.29 -52.40 25.85
N GLU A 187 -24.47 -52.01 26.32
CA GLU A 187 -25.18 -52.75 27.42
C GLU A 187 -26.41 -53.50 26.89
N GLU A 188 -26.26 -54.40 25.86
CA GLU A 188 -27.21 -55.45 25.60
C GLU A 188 -26.50 -56.83 25.38
#